data_a7842b6d5f6b55d07706198fa1dedb77
#
_entry.id   a7842b6d5f6b55d07706198fa1dedb77
#
_cell.length_a   1.000
_cell.length_b   1.000
_cell.length_c   1.000
_cell.angle_alpha   90.00
_cell.angle_beta   90.00
_cell.angle_gamma   90.00
#
_symmetry.space_group_name_H-M   'P 1'
#
loop_
_entity.id
_entity.type
_entity.pdbx_description
1 polymer ?
#
loop_
_entity_poly.entity_id
_entity_poly.type
_entity_poly.pdbx_seq_one_letter_code
_entity_poly.pdbx_strand_id
1 'polypeptide(L)'
;MYFESFRSSRDGLVAVGSVVMNRVASPAFPDTVCGVVSQPNQFASGVMRNEMRDAPLVREAAAAVLRGERHPLVGGAEFFHAASYRAGYDNMHYTVTTGGNAFYERRRPEQVTRPVPPPPVEGLTPA
;
A
#
# COMPACT_ATOMS: atom_id res chain seq x y z
N MET A 1 12.36 0.36 -9.48
CA MET A 1 11.96 1.66 -9.01
C MET A 1 10.54 1.61 -8.54
N TYR A 2 10.25 2.39 -7.56
CA TYR A 2 8.91 2.35 -7.03
C TYR A 2 7.86 2.85 -8.03
N PHE A 3 8.27 3.65 -9.01
CA PHE A 3 7.35 4.03 -10.08
C PHE A 3 6.81 2.84 -10.82
N GLU A 4 7.66 1.86 -11.01
CA GLU A 4 7.25 0.68 -11.74
C GLU A 4 6.21 -0.10 -10.99
N SER A 5 6.24 -0.07 -9.66
CA SER A 5 5.24 -0.79 -8.88
C SER A 5 3.86 -0.16 -9.05
N PHE A 6 3.78 1.14 -9.32
CA PHE A 6 2.48 1.77 -9.54
C PHE A 6 1.97 1.59 -10.96
N ARG A 7 2.85 1.24 -11.90
CA ARG A 7 2.46 1.05 -13.29
C ARG A 7 2.34 -0.41 -13.66
N SER A 8 2.96 -1.30 -12.90
CA SER A 8 3.13 -2.68 -13.33
C SER A 8 1.98 -3.58 -12.95
N SER A 9 1.13 -3.22 -11.98
CA SER A 9 0.04 -4.11 -11.63
C SER A 9 -1.11 -3.37 -10.98
N ARG A 10 -2.31 -3.83 -11.30
CA ARG A 10 -3.51 -3.33 -10.65
C ARG A 10 -3.52 -3.74 -9.18
N ASP A 11 -3.03 -4.94 -8.86
CA ASP A 11 -2.95 -5.39 -7.48
C ASP A 11 -2.16 -4.41 -6.62
N GLY A 12 -1.00 -3.98 -7.12
CA GLY A 12 -0.17 -3.04 -6.37
C GLY A 12 -0.87 -1.72 -6.12
N LEU A 13 -1.56 -1.21 -7.14
CA LEU A 13 -2.27 0.05 -7.02
C LEU A 13 -3.43 -0.04 -6.04
N VAL A 14 -4.21 -1.12 -6.11
CA VAL A 14 -5.33 -1.32 -5.19
C VAL A 14 -4.80 -1.54 -3.78
N ALA A 15 -3.66 -2.23 -3.64
CA ALA A 15 -3.06 -2.45 -2.33
C ALA A 15 -2.63 -1.13 -1.68
N VAL A 16 -1.98 -0.24 -2.45
CA VAL A 16 -1.61 1.08 -1.93
C VAL A 16 -2.85 1.87 -1.54
N GLY A 17 -3.89 1.84 -2.38
CA GLY A 17 -5.14 2.50 -2.06
C GLY A 17 -5.79 1.94 -0.80
N SER A 18 -5.67 0.62 -0.60
CA SER A 18 -6.20 -0.02 0.61
C SER A 18 -5.49 0.52 1.85
N VAL A 19 -4.16 0.70 1.78
CA VAL A 19 -3.41 1.29 2.89
C VAL A 19 -3.91 2.71 3.16
N VAL A 20 -4.11 3.51 2.12
CA VAL A 20 -4.61 4.88 2.30
C VAL A 20 -5.94 4.86 3.04
N MET A 21 -6.86 3.99 2.64
CA MET A 21 -8.16 3.92 3.28
C MET A 21 -8.09 3.38 4.70
N ASN A 22 -7.17 2.45 4.97
CA ASN A 22 -6.95 1.99 6.34
C ASN A 22 -6.46 3.14 7.23
N ARG A 23 -5.59 3.99 6.71
CA ARG A 23 -5.12 5.16 7.46
C ARG A 23 -6.25 6.15 7.71
N VAL A 24 -7.10 6.38 6.71
CA VAL A 24 -8.25 7.28 6.89
C VAL A 24 -9.13 6.80 8.03
N ALA A 25 -9.29 5.49 8.17
CA ALA A 25 -10.13 4.90 9.23
C ALA A 25 -9.41 4.81 10.58
N SER A 26 -8.11 5.11 10.64
CA SER A 26 -7.33 4.95 11.86
C SER A 26 -7.21 6.27 12.61
N PRO A 27 -7.39 6.28 13.94
CA PRO A 27 -7.22 7.52 14.70
C PRO A 27 -5.79 8.05 14.73
N ALA A 28 -4.81 7.24 14.31
CA ALA A 28 -3.41 7.66 14.29
C ALA A 28 -3.05 8.49 13.05
N PHE A 29 -3.97 8.64 12.09
CA PHE A 29 -3.72 9.34 10.84
C PHE A 29 -4.83 10.34 10.56
N PRO A 30 -4.60 11.29 9.62
CA PRO A 30 -5.69 12.18 9.19
C PRO A 30 -6.89 11.38 8.67
N ASP A 31 -8.07 11.95 8.81
CA ASP A 31 -9.30 11.24 8.49
C ASP A 31 -9.83 11.51 7.08
N THR A 32 -8.99 12.06 6.20
CA THR A 32 -9.33 12.26 4.79
C THR A 32 -8.23 11.68 3.91
N VAL A 33 -8.61 11.30 2.69
CA VAL A 33 -7.65 10.79 1.71
C VAL A 33 -6.57 11.84 1.44
N CYS A 34 -6.96 13.07 1.19
CA CYS A 34 -5.98 14.13 0.93
C CYS A 34 -5.05 14.34 2.12
N GLY A 35 -5.57 14.29 3.33
CA GLY A 35 -4.74 14.41 4.52
C GLY A 35 -3.71 13.32 4.62
N VAL A 36 -4.12 12.06 4.35
CA VAL A 36 -3.20 10.93 4.45
C VAL A 36 -2.10 11.04 3.40
N VAL A 37 -2.46 11.28 2.14
CA VAL A 37 -1.46 11.29 1.07
C VAL A 37 -0.56 12.53 1.11
N SER A 38 -0.97 13.55 1.85
CA SER A 38 -0.18 14.78 1.98
C SER A 38 0.85 14.71 3.10
N GLN A 39 0.85 13.67 3.91
CA GLN A 39 1.79 13.57 5.02
C GLN A 39 3.22 13.50 4.48
N PRO A 40 4.15 14.24 5.11
CA PRO A 40 5.54 14.20 4.65
C PRO A 40 6.12 12.79 4.74
N ASN A 41 6.89 12.43 3.73
CA ASN A 41 7.66 11.18 3.69
C ASN A 41 6.82 9.91 3.72
N GLN A 42 5.51 10.01 3.54
CA GLN A 42 4.67 8.81 3.47
C GLN A 42 4.59 8.26 2.06
N PHE A 43 4.55 9.14 1.09
CA PHE A 43 4.51 8.76 -0.32
C PHE A 43 5.49 9.66 -1.06
N ALA A 44 5.96 9.23 -2.22
CA ALA A 44 6.82 10.05 -3.05
C ALA A 44 5.95 11.08 -3.78
N SER A 45 5.49 12.08 -3.05
CA SER A 45 4.30 12.82 -3.42
C SER A 45 4.39 13.54 -4.76
N GLY A 46 5.52 14.18 -5.06
CA GLY A 46 5.63 14.89 -6.33
C GLY A 46 5.51 13.96 -7.52
N VAL A 47 6.29 12.89 -7.47
CA VAL A 47 6.33 11.92 -8.57
C VAL A 47 5.03 11.13 -8.64
N MET A 48 4.50 10.70 -7.51
CA MET A 48 3.24 9.96 -7.51
C MET A 48 2.11 10.77 -8.11
N ARG A 49 2.04 12.05 -7.77
CA ARG A 49 0.96 12.88 -8.31
C ARG A 49 1.03 12.96 -9.84
N ASN A 50 2.24 13.08 -10.39
CA ASN A 50 2.39 13.12 -11.84
C ASN A 50 1.97 11.80 -12.49
N GLU A 51 2.40 10.69 -11.92
CA GLU A 51 2.02 9.38 -12.45
C GLU A 51 0.52 9.16 -12.34
N MET A 52 -0.07 9.52 -11.20
CA MET A 52 -1.48 9.28 -10.99
C MET A 52 -2.37 10.10 -11.92
N ARG A 53 -1.91 11.29 -12.31
CA ARG A 53 -2.70 12.10 -13.24
C ARG A 53 -2.75 11.50 -14.63
N ASP A 54 -1.66 10.85 -15.05
CA ASP A 54 -1.48 10.52 -16.47
C ASP A 54 -1.72 9.06 -16.79
N ALA A 55 -1.76 8.17 -15.81
CA ALA A 55 -1.86 6.74 -16.05
C ALA A 55 -3.32 6.28 -15.93
N PRO A 56 -3.93 5.78 -17.01
CA PRO A 56 -5.31 5.31 -16.93
C PRO A 56 -5.52 4.21 -15.90
N LEU A 57 -4.56 3.29 -15.78
CA LEU A 57 -4.67 2.22 -14.79
C LEU A 57 -4.68 2.77 -13.37
N VAL A 58 -3.87 3.78 -13.10
CA VAL A 58 -3.82 4.39 -11.78
C VAL A 58 -5.17 5.05 -11.47
N ARG A 59 -5.73 5.78 -12.44
CA ARG A 59 -7.02 6.43 -12.23
C ARG A 59 -8.13 5.42 -12.01
N GLU A 60 -8.11 4.32 -12.76
CA GLU A 60 -9.11 3.27 -12.60
C GLU A 60 -9.01 2.63 -11.21
N ALA A 61 -7.79 2.31 -10.77
CA ALA A 61 -7.60 1.69 -9.47
C ALA A 61 -8.01 2.63 -8.35
N ALA A 62 -7.67 3.92 -8.46
CA ALA A 62 -8.06 4.91 -7.46
C ALA A 62 -9.58 5.03 -7.37
N ALA A 63 -10.26 5.09 -8.52
CA ALA A 63 -11.71 5.14 -8.53
C ALA A 63 -12.32 3.90 -7.91
N ALA A 64 -11.76 2.72 -8.21
CA ALA A 64 -12.26 1.48 -7.66
C ALA A 64 -12.13 1.44 -6.13
N VAL A 65 -10.99 1.89 -5.61
CA VAL A 65 -10.78 1.95 -4.15
C VAL A 65 -11.76 2.92 -3.51
N LEU A 66 -11.99 4.06 -4.13
CA LEU A 66 -12.96 5.02 -3.60
C LEU A 66 -14.38 4.47 -3.61
N ARG A 67 -14.70 3.55 -4.52
CA ARG A 67 -15.98 2.86 -4.53
C ARG A 67 -16.08 1.73 -3.53
N GLY A 68 -14.98 1.40 -2.85
CA GLY A 68 -14.99 0.38 -1.81
C GLY A 68 -14.14 -0.84 -2.10
N GLU A 69 -13.48 -0.92 -3.26
CA GLU A 69 -12.64 -2.07 -3.55
C GLU A 69 -11.40 -2.06 -2.66
N ARG A 70 -10.97 -3.25 -2.22
CA ARG A 70 -9.77 -3.42 -1.39
C ARG A 70 -9.00 -4.62 -1.89
N HIS A 71 -7.68 -4.58 -1.73
CA HIS A 71 -6.87 -5.76 -2.02
C HIS A 71 -7.18 -6.83 -0.97
N PRO A 72 -7.45 -8.07 -1.40
CA PRO A 72 -7.94 -9.10 -0.48
C PRO A 72 -6.95 -9.51 0.60
N LEU A 73 -5.66 -9.30 0.39
CA LEU A 73 -4.64 -9.76 1.33
C LEU A 73 -3.98 -8.63 2.13
N VAL A 74 -4.29 -7.36 1.84
CA VAL A 74 -3.70 -6.25 2.58
C VAL A 74 -4.17 -6.23 4.02
N GLY A 75 -5.44 -6.61 4.24
CA GLY A 75 -6.01 -6.61 5.58
C GLY A 75 -5.94 -5.24 6.21
N GLY A 76 -5.47 -5.17 7.45
CA GLY A 76 -5.37 -3.92 8.19
C GLY A 76 -4.05 -3.19 8.03
N ALA A 77 -3.23 -3.54 7.04
CA ALA A 77 -1.93 -2.91 6.86
C ALA A 77 -2.06 -1.41 6.63
N GLU A 78 -1.26 -0.64 7.33
CA GLU A 78 -1.21 0.81 7.21
C GLU A 78 0.15 1.29 6.71
N PHE A 79 1.05 0.39 6.37
CA PHE A 79 2.41 0.72 5.98
C PHE A 79 2.88 -0.19 4.85
N PHE A 80 3.82 0.31 4.07
CA PHE A 80 4.49 -0.53 3.08
C PHE A 80 5.87 0.05 2.78
N HIS A 81 6.74 -0.80 2.23
CA HIS A 81 8.04 -0.36 1.71
C HIS A 81 8.34 -1.18 0.46
N ALA A 82 9.35 -0.73 -0.31
CA ALA A 82 9.74 -1.47 -1.49
C ALA A 82 10.13 -2.90 -1.11
N ALA A 83 9.74 -3.87 -1.93
CA ALA A 83 9.98 -5.28 -1.63
C ALA A 83 11.47 -5.60 -1.52
N SER A 84 12.32 -4.81 -2.19
CA SER A 84 13.77 -5.00 -2.13
C SER A 84 14.42 -4.44 -0.86
N TYR A 85 13.68 -3.67 -0.08
CA TYR A 85 14.21 -3.04 1.13
C TYR A 85 14.20 -4.04 2.29
N ARG A 86 15.22 -3.96 3.14
CA ARG A 86 15.31 -4.78 4.36
C ARG A 86 15.27 -3.85 5.57
N ALA A 87 14.16 -3.89 6.30
CA ALA A 87 13.94 -2.95 7.38
C ALA A 87 14.67 -3.32 8.67
N GLY A 88 14.68 -4.59 9.03
CA GLY A 88 15.40 -5.04 10.23
C GLY A 88 14.70 -4.73 11.56
N TYR A 89 13.45 -4.32 11.54
CA TYR A 89 12.69 -4.07 12.77
C TYR A 89 11.88 -5.30 13.17
N ASP A 90 11.60 -5.42 14.45
CA ASP A 90 10.89 -6.60 14.98
C ASP A 90 9.41 -6.37 15.21
N ASN A 91 8.87 -5.21 14.81
CA ASN A 91 7.47 -4.86 15.01
C ASN A 91 6.66 -4.85 13.71
N MET A 92 7.16 -5.48 12.67
CA MET A 92 6.53 -5.47 11.35
C MET A 92 5.89 -6.83 11.07
N HIS A 93 4.58 -6.84 11.00
CA HIS A 93 3.81 -8.03 10.66
C HIS A 93 3.36 -7.90 9.20
N TYR A 94 3.97 -8.69 8.31
CA TYR A 94 3.72 -8.57 6.88
C TYR A 94 2.42 -9.27 6.48
N THR A 95 1.68 -8.65 5.56
CA THR A 95 0.42 -9.20 5.08
C THR A 95 0.52 -9.69 3.65
N VAL A 96 1.15 -8.93 2.75
CA VAL A 96 1.25 -9.32 1.35
C VAL A 96 2.41 -8.56 0.71
N THR A 97 2.97 -9.16 -0.34
CA THR A 97 3.92 -8.49 -1.24
C THR A 97 3.29 -8.48 -2.63
N THR A 98 3.09 -7.29 -3.18
CA THR A 98 2.49 -7.16 -4.50
C THR A 98 2.86 -5.80 -5.08
N GLY A 99 2.92 -5.71 -6.41
CA GLY A 99 3.24 -4.46 -7.08
C GLY A 99 4.61 -3.91 -6.73
N GLY A 100 5.53 -4.77 -6.32
CA GLY A 100 6.87 -4.34 -5.95
C GLY A 100 7.01 -3.82 -4.53
N ASN A 101 5.96 -3.92 -3.72
CA ASN A 101 5.96 -3.43 -2.34
C ASN A 101 5.57 -4.53 -1.37
N ALA A 102 6.12 -4.45 -0.16
CA ALA A 102 5.76 -5.33 0.94
C ALA A 102 4.91 -4.53 1.93
N PHE A 103 3.72 -5.03 2.22
CA PHE A 103 2.72 -4.35 3.04
C PHE A 103 2.71 -4.97 4.43
N TYR A 104 2.60 -4.13 5.47
CA TYR A 104 2.68 -4.65 6.83
C TYR A 104 1.86 -3.81 7.80
N GLU A 105 1.56 -4.45 8.94
CA GLU A 105 0.98 -3.81 10.12
C GLU A 105 2.08 -3.67 11.16
N ARG A 106 2.01 -2.64 11.97
CA ARG A 106 2.86 -2.55 13.17
C ARG A 106 2.19 -3.28 14.31
N ARG A 107 2.93 -4.20 14.92
CA ARG A 107 2.47 -4.96 16.08
C ARG A 107 3.60 -5.03 17.10
N ARG A 108 3.23 -5.28 18.36
CA ARG A 108 4.27 -5.56 19.37
C ARG A 108 5.01 -6.81 18.95
N PRO A 109 6.32 -6.89 19.25
CA PRO A 109 7.14 -8.02 18.75
C PRO A 109 6.54 -9.39 19.08
N GLU A 110 5.95 -9.56 20.27
CA GLU A 110 5.38 -10.84 20.66
C GLU A 110 4.12 -11.19 19.87
N GLN A 111 3.55 -10.25 19.12
CA GLN A 111 2.35 -10.47 18.31
C GLN A 111 2.66 -10.59 16.83
N VAL A 112 3.93 -10.49 16.44
CA VAL A 112 4.33 -10.64 15.04
C VAL A 112 4.47 -12.11 14.72
N THR A 113 3.62 -12.61 13.82
CA THR A 113 3.69 -14.01 13.37
C THR A 113 4.23 -14.13 11.96
N ARG A 114 4.40 -13.02 11.23
CA ARG A 114 4.94 -13.00 9.87
C ARG A 114 6.00 -11.91 9.78
N PRO A 115 7.21 -12.19 10.29
CA PRO A 115 8.24 -11.16 10.41
C PRO A 115 9.00 -10.85 9.13
N VAL A 116 8.79 -11.63 8.06
CA VAL A 116 9.44 -11.39 6.77
C VAL A 116 8.40 -11.25 5.69
N PRO A 117 8.70 -10.51 4.62
CA PRO A 117 7.75 -10.38 3.52
C PRO A 117 7.45 -11.72 2.88
N PRO A 118 6.18 -12.01 2.57
CA PRO A 118 5.85 -13.23 1.83
C PRO A 118 6.27 -13.11 0.37
N PRO A 119 6.30 -14.23 -0.36
CA PRO A 119 6.57 -14.17 -1.79
C PRO A 119 5.56 -13.29 -2.52
N PRO A 120 5.98 -12.62 -3.60
CA PRO A 120 5.07 -11.74 -4.34
C PRO A 120 3.90 -12.50 -4.94
N VAL A 121 2.74 -11.86 -4.95
CA VAL A 121 1.54 -12.37 -5.61
C VAL A 121 0.94 -11.29 -6.48
N GLU A 122 0.29 -11.70 -7.58
CA GLU A 122 -0.34 -10.78 -8.52
C GLU A 122 -1.62 -11.42 -9.05
N GLY A 123 -2.46 -10.58 -9.63
CA GLY A 123 -3.67 -11.07 -10.28
C GLY A 123 -4.82 -11.36 -9.35
N LEU A 124 -4.81 -10.80 -8.15
CA LEU A 124 -5.86 -11.06 -7.16
C LEU A 124 -7.00 -10.05 -7.23
N THR A 125 -6.82 -8.92 -7.91
CA THR A 125 -7.90 -7.96 -8.09
C THR A 125 -8.35 -7.99 -9.54
N PRO A 126 -9.65 -8.11 -9.81
CA PRO A 126 -10.12 -8.17 -11.19
C PRO A 126 -9.89 -6.86 -11.90
N ALA A 127 -9.60 -6.97 -13.20
CA ALA A 127 -9.42 -5.79 -14.02
C ALA A 127 -10.77 -5.16 -14.35
#